data_d5e1b890c02fd21a6c7d0382778100d1
#
_entry.id   d5e1b890c02fd21a6c7d0382778100d1
#
_cell.length_a   1.000
_cell.length_b   1.000
_cell.length_c   1.000
_cell.angle_alpha   90.00
_cell.angle_beta   90.00
_cell.angle_gamma   90.00
#
_symmetry.space_group_name_H-M   'P 1'
#
loop_
_entity.id
_entity.type
_entity.pdbx_description
1 polymer ?
#
loop_
_entity_poly.entity_id
_entity_poly.type
_entity_poly.pdbx_seq_one_letter_code
_entity_poly.pdbx_strand_id
1 'polypeptide(L)'
;MISKYTTLTGAEEDQRLDVQNSVLCHFDRDVYDNVFRKKECPAILDVGCGTGNMMQKMLEGIASYKLIGVDKVERQIHIAEKTHTSGRFLTLDVEQADFPSMIRPVMEEEGIDGFDVINCSMVVLHMQNPVGALSRLRTLLAPNGTVVVRDIDDGLQYAWPDQERRFEKLFMMLENDERMGDRHCGRKIYSYLTKAGFQNIQLHKVGLASTSLKDKMLLFDLAIPTLLHYYEQRHLDTPNNMQWKEDFEWFRDNIVAMKDSFGKEDFVFSAGFMNFTAE
;
A
#
# COMPACT_ATOMS: atom_id res chain seq x y z
N MET A 1 19.27 -2.66 13.84
CA MET A 1 17.95 -3.34 13.77
C MET A 1 17.69 -3.62 12.29
N ILE A 2 17.47 -4.88 11.93
CA ILE A 2 17.17 -5.26 10.53
C ILE A 2 15.77 -4.71 10.22
N SER A 3 15.64 -3.93 9.14
CA SER A 3 14.36 -3.43 8.67
C SER A 3 13.38 -4.59 8.52
N LYS A 4 12.17 -4.49 9.07
CA LYS A 4 11.10 -5.48 8.89
C LYS A 4 10.63 -5.58 7.42
N TYR A 5 11.03 -4.64 6.57
CA TYR A 5 10.71 -4.61 5.14
C TYR A 5 11.78 -5.34 4.33
N THR A 6 11.73 -6.66 4.29
CA THR A 6 12.63 -7.49 3.45
C THR A 6 11.96 -8.80 3.03
N THR A 7 10.68 -8.75 2.70
CA THR A 7 9.97 -9.98 2.37
C THR A 7 10.29 -10.49 0.98
N LEU A 8 10.43 -9.60 0.01
CA LEU A 8 10.77 -9.96 -1.37
C LEU A 8 11.70 -8.90 -1.95
N THR A 9 12.63 -9.27 -2.81
CA THR A 9 13.56 -8.36 -3.49
C THR A 9 13.73 -8.79 -4.95
N GLY A 10 14.01 -7.84 -5.84
CA GLY A 10 14.28 -8.11 -7.24
C GLY A 10 13.11 -7.86 -8.18
N ALA A 11 13.20 -8.38 -9.41
CA ALA A 11 12.22 -8.14 -10.48
C ALA A 11 10.83 -8.72 -10.15
N GLU A 12 10.76 -9.79 -9.37
CA GLU A 12 9.51 -10.43 -8.97
C GLU A 12 8.73 -9.56 -7.99
N GLU A 13 9.43 -8.90 -7.03
CA GLU A 13 8.81 -7.92 -6.14
C GLU A 13 8.30 -6.70 -6.92
N ASP A 14 9.05 -6.22 -7.91
CA ASP A 14 8.63 -5.11 -8.75
C ASP A 14 7.34 -5.46 -9.51
N GLN A 15 7.25 -6.69 -10.06
CA GLN A 15 6.03 -7.18 -10.73
C GLN A 15 4.85 -7.32 -9.75
N ARG A 16 5.10 -7.84 -8.56
CA ARG A 16 4.08 -7.94 -7.50
C ARG A 16 3.52 -6.57 -7.14
N LEU A 17 4.40 -5.59 -6.90
CA LEU A 17 4.01 -4.22 -6.59
C LEU A 17 3.20 -3.59 -7.75
N ASP A 18 3.54 -3.91 -8.99
CA ASP A 18 2.82 -3.38 -10.15
C ASP A 18 1.39 -3.92 -10.26
N VAL A 19 1.19 -5.21 -9.99
CA VAL A 19 -0.15 -5.82 -9.88
C VAL A 19 -0.93 -5.17 -8.73
N GLN A 20 -0.34 -5.11 -7.53
CA GLN A 20 -0.94 -4.48 -6.37
C GLN A 20 -1.36 -3.03 -6.66
N ASN A 21 -0.46 -2.24 -7.23
CA ASN A 21 -0.72 -0.85 -7.58
C ASN A 21 -1.88 -0.73 -8.58
N SER A 22 -1.92 -1.58 -9.61
CA SER A 22 -2.97 -1.57 -10.62
C SER A 22 -4.35 -1.84 -10.01
N VAL A 23 -4.44 -2.85 -9.14
CA VAL A 23 -5.70 -3.21 -8.47
C VAL A 23 -6.13 -2.11 -7.50
N LEU A 24 -5.23 -1.64 -6.65
CA LEU A 24 -5.53 -0.60 -5.67
C LEU A 24 -5.92 0.73 -6.35
N CYS A 25 -5.25 1.10 -7.46
CA CYS A 25 -5.64 2.26 -8.27
C CYS A 25 -7.04 2.12 -8.86
N HIS A 26 -7.41 0.93 -9.32
CA HIS A 26 -8.76 0.68 -9.85
C HIS A 26 -9.84 0.92 -8.79
N PHE A 27 -9.66 0.40 -7.57
CA PHE A 27 -10.66 0.50 -6.52
C PHE A 27 -10.75 1.88 -5.84
N ASP A 28 -9.65 2.65 -5.82
CA ASP A 28 -9.57 3.92 -5.08
C ASP A 28 -9.50 5.17 -5.97
N ARG A 29 -9.63 5.03 -7.29
CA ARG A 29 -9.56 6.12 -8.25
C ARG A 29 -10.43 7.32 -7.86
N ASP A 30 -11.65 7.07 -7.40
CA ASP A 30 -12.60 8.10 -6.99
C ASP A 30 -12.11 8.95 -5.81
N VAL A 31 -11.42 8.32 -4.84
CA VAL A 31 -10.86 9.04 -3.69
C VAL A 31 -9.75 9.98 -4.15
N TYR A 32 -8.82 9.49 -4.99
CA TYR A 32 -7.68 10.27 -5.46
C TYR A 32 -8.10 11.36 -6.44
N ASP A 33 -9.03 11.09 -7.36
CA ASP A 33 -9.55 12.10 -8.29
C ASP A 33 -10.18 13.27 -7.53
N ASN A 34 -10.94 13.00 -6.46
CA ASN A 34 -11.53 14.04 -5.64
C ASN A 34 -10.48 14.92 -4.92
N VAL A 35 -9.33 14.34 -4.55
CA VAL A 35 -8.27 15.08 -3.87
C VAL A 35 -7.40 15.87 -4.87
N PHE A 36 -6.98 15.25 -5.99
CA PHE A 36 -6.12 15.88 -6.98
C PHE A 36 -6.80 17.03 -7.72
N ARG A 37 -8.11 16.92 -8.01
CA ARG A 37 -8.87 17.95 -8.75
C ARG A 37 -9.21 19.18 -7.92
N LYS A 38 -8.85 19.24 -6.64
CA LYS A 38 -9.02 20.44 -5.81
C LYS A 38 -8.16 21.62 -6.30
N LYS A 39 -7.07 21.34 -7.04
CA LYS A 39 -6.16 22.35 -7.63
C LYS A 39 -5.83 22.02 -9.08
N GLU A 40 -5.50 23.05 -9.86
CA GLU A 40 -5.10 22.92 -11.26
C GLU A 40 -3.71 22.25 -11.39
N CYS A 41 -2.78 22.58 -10.47
CA CYS A 41 -1.43 22.01 -10.42
C CYS A 41 -1.12 21.61 -8.97
N PRO A 42 -1.58 20.43 -8.50
CA PRO A 42 -1.34 20.01 -7.12
C PRO A 42 0.13 19.66 -6.88
N ALA A 43 0.66 20.09 -5.73
CA ALA A 43 1.92 19.62 -5.19
C ALA A 43 1.71 18.36 -4.35
N ILE A 44 2.38 17.27 -4.70
CA ILE A 44 2.13 15.92 -4.17
C ILE A 44 3.41 15.37 -3.57
N LEU A 45 3.32 14.85 -2.34
CA LEU A 45 4.33 14.02 -1.71
C LEU A 45 3.83 12.58 -1.66
N ASP A 46 4.57 11.65 -2.29
CA ASP A 46 4.31 10.21 -2.22
C ASP A 46 5.28 9.56 -1.24
N VAL A 47 4.81 9.19 -0.07
CA VAL A 47 5.61 8.57 1.01
C VAL A 47 5.60 7.06 0.86
N GLY A 48 6.80 6.45 0.86
CA GLY A 48 6.96 5.03 0.55
C GLY A 48 6.61 4.75 -0.91
N CYS A 49 7.08 5.62 -1.82
CA CYS A 49 6.68 5.63 -3.23
C CYS A 49 7.10 4.36 -4.00
N GLY A 50 8.03 3.56 -3.44
CA GLY A 50 8.60 2.40 -4.13
C GLY A 50 9.17 2.79 -5.50
N THR A 51 8.76 2.09 -6.55
CA THR A 51 9.14 2.39 -7.94
C THR A 51 8.41 3.59 -8.56
N GLY A 52 7.52 4.27 -7.83
CA GLY A 52 6.72 5.40 -8.32
C GLY A 52 5.49 5.01 -9.16
N ASN A 53 5.33 3.75 -9.52
CA ASN A 53 4.29 3.28 -10.46
C ASN A 53 2.86 3.56 -9.96
N MET A 54 2.60 3.47 -8.65
CA MET A 54 1.26 3.73 -8.12
C MET A 54 0.83 5.16 -8.39
N MET A 55 1.67 6.13 -8.01
CA MET A 55 1.32 7.55 -8.16
C MET A 55 1.22 7.95 -9.63
N GLN A 56 2.08 7.42 -10.50
CA GLN A 56 1.99 7.64 -11.94
C GLN A 56 0.63 7.19 -12.52
N LYS A 57 0.17 5.99 -12.12
CA LYS A 57 -1.15 5.48 -12.53
C LYS A 57 -2.31 6.35 -11.98
N MET A 58 -2.17 6.83 -10.75
CA MET A 58 -3.18 7.73 -10.14
C MET A 58 -3.23 9.10 -10.79
N LEU A 59 -2.10 9.58 -11.32
CA LEU A 59 -2.00 10.89 -11.98
C LEU A 59 -2.34 10.86 -13.46
N GLU A 60 -2.67 9.70 -14.04
CA GLU A 60 -3.16 9.62 -15.41
C GLU A 60 -4.40 10.51 -15.61
N GLY A 61 -4.32 11.43 -16.58
CA GLY A 61 -5.39 12.40 -16.89
C GLY A 61 -5.34 13.67 -16.03
N ILE A 62 -4.37 13.84 -15.13
CA ILE A 62 -4.08 15.12 -14.47
C ILE A 62 -3.12 15.91 -15.34
N ALA A 63 -3.55 17.08 -15.81
CA ALA A 63 -2.84 17.88 -16.84
C ALA A 63 -1.49 18.45 -16.35
N SER A 64 -1.41 18.81 -15.06
CA SER A 64 -0.22 19.39 -14.47
C SER A 64 -0.13 19.04 -12.99
N TYR A 65 1.06 18.74 -12.50
CA TYR A 65 1.32 18.46 -11.07
C TYR A 65 2.81 18.63 -10.75
N LYS A 66 3.14 18.76 -9.48
CA LYS A 66 4.50 18.65 -8.95
C LYS A 66 4.55 17.42 -8.05
N LEU A 67 5.46 16.49 -8.31
CA LEU A 67 5.55 15.22 -7.57
C LEU A 67 6.93 15.07 -6.93
N ILE A 68 6.96 14.86 -5.62
CA ILE A 68 8.13 14.36 -4.90
C ILE A 68 7.77 12.98 -4.33
N GLY A 69 8.53 11.95 -4.71
CA GLY A 69 8.44 10.61 -4.15
C GLY A 69 9.58 10.35 -3.16
N VAL A 70 9.30 9.74 -2.03
CA VAL A 70 10.31 9.35 -1.04
C VAL A 70 10.15 7.89 -0.64
N ASP A 71 11.27 7.17 -0.58
CA ASP A 71 11.33 5.80 -0.06
C ASP A 71 12.66 5.59 0.65
N LYS A 72 12.69 4.72 1.68
CA LYS A 72 13.93 4.38 2.38
C LYS A 72 14.81 3.37 1.63
N VAL A 73 14.25 2.71 0.61
CA VAL A 73 14.93 1.67 -0.17
C VAL A 73 15.55 2.29 -1.43
N GLU A 74 16.86 2.53 -1.42
CA GLU A 74 17.61 3.18 -2.50
C GLU A 74 17.38 2.50 -3.87
N ARG A 75 17.32 1.17 -3.92
CA ARG A 75 17.05 0.43 -5.16
C ARG A 75 15.71 0.84 -5.79
N GLN A 76 14.67 1.04 -4.99
CA GLN A 76 13.34 1.44 -5.48
C GLN A 76 13.39 2.85 -6.06
N ILE A 77 14.05 3.77 -5.37
CA ILE A 77 14.26 5.15 -5.85
C ILE A 77 15.02 5.18 -7.18
N HIS A 78 16.09 4.38 -7.30
CA HIS A 78 16.83 4.30 -8.55
C HIS A 78 15.99 3.81 -9.74
N ILE A 79 15.02 2.91 -9.50
CA ILE A 79 14.06 2.49 -10.53
C ILE A 79 13.09 3.63 -10.84
N ALA A 80 12.54 4.30 -9.82
CA ALA A 80 11.62 5.41 -9.98
C ALA A 80 12.23 6.55 -10.81
N GLU A 81 13.46 6.97 -10.51
CA GLU A 81 14.19 8.00 -11.25
C GLU A 81 14.41 7.64 -12.73
N LYS A 82 14.69 6.37 -13.03
CA LYS A 82 14.90 5.89 -14.40
C LYS A 82 13.59 5.77 -15.20
N THR A 83 12.50 5.45 -14.52
CA THR A 83 11.23 5.12 -15.15
C THR A 83 10.34 6.35 -15.31
N HIS A 84 10.41 7.29 -14.36
CA HIS A 84 9.51 8.43 -14.27
C HIS A 84 10.27 9.76 -14.31
N THR A 85 10.13 10.48 -15.40
CA THR A 85 10.83 11.78 -15.62
C THR A 85 10.03 12.99 -15.11
N SER A 86 8.78 12.81 -14.71
CA SER A 86 7.87 13.89 -14.28
C SER A 86 7.77 14.03 -12.75
N GLY A 87 8.71 13.48 -12.00
CA GLY A 87 8.79 13.59 -10.54
C GLY A 87 10.22 13.64 -10.03
N ARG A 88 10.41 14.11 -8.81
CA ARG A 88 11.67 14.02 -8.05
C ARG A 88 11.56 12.86 -7.07
N PHE A 89 12.56 11.97 -7.07
CA PHE A 89 12.57 10.81 -6.19
C PHE A 89 13.78 10.84 -5.28
N LEU A 90 13.62 10.53 -3.99
CA LEU A 90 14.66 10.70 -2.98
C LEU A 90 14.70 9.50 -2.03
N THR A 91 15.90 9.05 -1.71
CA THR A 91 16.09 8.03 -0.66
C THR A 91 16.02 8.70 0.70
N LEU A 92 14.84 8.71 1.33
CA LEU A 92 14.59 9.30 2.64
C LEU A 92 13.70 8.39 3.48
N ASP A 93 13.97 8.34 4.79
CA ASP A 93 13.13 7.65 5.77
C ASP A 93 12.24 8.66 6.50
N VAL A 94 10.93 8.58 6.29
CA VAL A 94 9.92 9.45 6.91
C VAL A 94 9.89 9.35 8.43
N GLU A 95 10.41 8.25 9.01
CA GLU A 95 10.48 8.08 10.45
C GLU A 95 11.64 8.83 11.10
N GLN A 96 12.60 9.35 10.35
CA GLN A 96 13.67 10.19 10.87
C GLN A 96 13.13 11.52 11.43
N ALA A 97 13.65 11.93 12.57
CA ALA A 97 13.15 13.13 13.27
C ALA A 97 13.35 14.42 12.45
N ASP A 98 14.40 14.47 11.65
CA ASP A 98 14.80 15.60 10.79
C ASP A 98 14.24 15.51 9.37
N PHE A 99 13.39 14.52 9.06
CA PHE A 99 12.77 14.36 7.74
C PHE A 99 12.22 15.68 7.14
N PRO A 100 11.46 16.53 7.89
CA PRO A 100 11.00 17.80 7.35
C PRO A 100 12.13 18.75 6.94
N SER A 101 13.26 18.72 7.63
CA SER A 101 14.43 19.55 7.31
C SER A 101 15.18 19.03 6.08
N MET A 102 15.13 17.71 5.85
CA MET A 102 15.79 17.09 4.70
C MET A 102 15.02 17.32 3.39
N ILE A 103 13.69 17.37 3.44
CA ILE A 103 12.86 17.52 2.23
C ILE A 103 12.65 18.99 1.84
N ARG A 104 12.68 19.94 2.77
CA ARG A 104 12.42 21.36 2.51
C ARG A 104 13.30 21.97 1.42
N PRO A 105 14.63 21.72 1.35
CA PRO A 105 15.45 22.25 0.25
C PRO A 105 14.96 21.79 -1.13
N VAL A 106 14.53 20.53 -1.26
CA VAL A 106 13.99 20.01 -2.50
C VAL A 106 12.63 20.62 -2.84
N MET A 107 11.79 20.87 -1.83
CA MET A 107 10.53 21.61 -2.02
C MET A 107 10.79 23.02 -2.55
N GLU A 108 11.80 23.72 -2.02
CA GLU A 108 12.22 25.06 -2.47
C GLU A 108 12.71 25.04 -3.91
N GLU A 109 13.55 24.08 -4.30
CA GLU A 109 14.01 23.88 -5.68
C GLU A 109 12.86 23.67 -6.66
N GLU A 110 11.84 22.92 -6.26
CA GLU A 110 10.63 22.64 -7.06
C GLU A 110 9.56 23.75 -6.95
N GLY A 111 9.80 24.78 -6.15
CA GLY A 111 8.83 25.85 -5.89
C GLY A 111 7.55 25.35 -5.23
N ILE A 112 7.70 24.52 -4.19
CA ILE A 112 6.61 23.97 -3.38
C ILE A 112 6.70 24.58 -1.98
N ASP A 113 5.71 25.38 -1.60
CA ASP A 113 5.62 25.97 -0.25
C ASP A 113 4.99 25.01 0.76
N GLY A 114 4.17 24.08 0.29
CA GLY A 114 3.53 23.01 1.05
C GLY A 114 2.83 22.04 0.10
N PHE A 115 2.63 20.80 0.55
CA PHE A 115 1.97 19.79 -0.27
C PHE A 115 0.45 19.91 -0.20
N ASP A 116 -0.20 19.93 -1.35
CA ASP A 116 -1.66 19.84 -1.44
C ASP A 116 -2.16 18.45 -1.14
N VAL A 117 -1.35 17.46 -1.45
CA VAL A 117 -1.62 16.04 -1.19
C VAL A 117 -0.38 15.37 -0.65
N ILE A 118 -0.52 14.67 0.48
CA ILE A 118 0.47 13.72 0.98
C ILE A 118 -0.15 12.33 0.92
N ASN A 119 0.48 11.43 0.16
CA ASN A 119 0.02 10.05 0.04
C ASN A 119 0.86 9.11 0.91
N CYS A 120 0.20 8.23 1.66
CA CYS A 120 0.80 7.12 2.41
C CYS A 120 0.03 5.84 2.08
N SER A 121 0.46 5.10 1.07
CA SER A 121 -0.21 3.89 0.63
C SER A 121 0.63 2.65 0.92
N MET A 122 0.12 1.76 1.78
CA MET A 122 0.82 0.53 2.20
C MET A 122 2.17 0.80 2.87
N VAL A 123 2.23 1.84 3.69
CA VAL A 123 3.46 2.32 4.33
C VAL A 123 3.36 2.33 5.84
N VAL A 124 2.21 2.76 6.37
CA VAL A 124 2.02 2.95 7.82
C VAL A 124 2.13 1.62 8.59
N LEU A 125 1.72 0.50 7.97
CA LEU A 125 1.88 -0.85 8.53
C LEU A 125 3.34 -1.22 8.84
N HIS A 126 4.30 -0.57 8.20
CA HIS A 126 5.74 -0.82 8.39
C HIS A 126 6.41 0.14 9.37
N MET A 127 5.70 1.20 9.82
CA MET A 127 6.25 2.21 10.71
C MET A 127 6.33 1.70 12.16
N GLN A 128 7.39 2.08 12.83
CA GLN A 128 7.55 1.83 14.27
C GLN A 128 6.86 2.91 15.11
N ASN A 129 6.86 4.15 14.62
CA ASN A 129 6.21 5.30 15.25
C ASN A 129 5.30 6.04 14.25
N PRO A 130 4.15 5.45 13.87
CA PRO A 130 3.26 6.05 12.88
C PRO A 130 2.72 7.41 13.28
N VAL A 131 2.41 7.63 14.56
CA VAL A 131 1.93 8.93 15.05
C VAL A 131 3.00 10.01 14.87
N GLY A 132 4.26 9.73 15.24
CA GLY A 132 5.35 10.68 15.08
C GLY A 132 5.64 11.00 13.61
N ALA A 133 5.63 9.99 12.72
CA ALA A 133 5.81 10.20 11.29
C ALA A 133 4.67 11.05 10.70
N LEU A 134 3.42 10.69 10.97
CA LEU A 134 2.25 11.43 10.51
C LEU A 134 2.21 12.87 11.04
N SER A 135 2.63 13.11 12.30
CA SER A 135 2.75 14.46 12.85
C SER A 135 3.76 15.32 12.08
N ARG A 136 4.89 14.74 11.68
CA ARG A 136 5.89 15.44 10.85
C ARG A 136 5.35 15.73 9.45
N LEU A 137 4.69 14.75 8.81
CA LEU A 137 4.06 14.94 7.51
C LEU A 137 3.02 16.06 7.53
N ARG A 138 2.23 16.16 8.59
CA ARG A 138 1.25 17.24 8.74
C ARG A 138 1.89 18.65 8.67
N THR A 139 3.13 18.81 9.15
CA THR A 139 3.84 20.11 9.07
C THR A 139 4.28 20.51 7.67
N LEU A 140 4.16 19.61 6.71
CA LEU A 140 4.50 19.82 5.31
C LEU A 140 3.27 20.07 4.42
N LEU A 141 2.06 19.93 4.96
CA LEU A 141 0.84 20.23 4.22
C LEU A 141 0.72 21.73 3.95
N ALA A 142 0.25 22.05 2.75
CA ALA A 142 -0.26 23.38 2.43
C ALA A 142 -1.54 23.68 3.22
N PRO A 143 -1.97 24.95 3.36
CA PRO A 143 -3.30 25.27 3.86
C PRO A 143 -4.39 24.54 3.06
N ASN A 144 -5.28 23.82 3.73
CA ASN A 144 -6.30 22.93 3.17
C ASN A 144 -5.74 21.74 2.37
N GLY A 145 -4.46 21.40 2.58
CA GLY A 145 -3.86 20.18 2.03
C GLY A 145 -4.45 18.94 2.69
N THR A 146 -4.42 17.83 1.97
CA THR A 146 -5.04 16.57 2.39
C THR A 146 -4.00 15.45 2.46
N VAL A 147 -3.96 14.72 3.58
CA VAL A 147 -3.28 13.42 3.62
C VAL A 147 -4.24 12.32 3.17
N VAL A 148 -3.77 11.42 2.32
CA VAL A 148 -4.45 10.17 1.95
C VAL A 148 -3.67 9.03 2.58
N VAL A 149 -4.31 8.24 3.43
CA VAL A 149 -3.69 7.07 4.08
C VAL A 149 -4.49 5.84 3.74
N ARG A 150 -3.86 4.90 3.05
CA ARG A 150 -4.44 3.59 2.75
C ARG A 150 -3.54 2.51 3.29
N ASP A 151 -4.15 1.60 4.05
CA ASP A 151 -3.40 0.46 4.55
C ASP A 151 -4.28 -0.76 4.79
N ILE A 152 -3.64 -1.89 5.07
CA ILE A 152 -4.26 -3.19 5.19
C ILE A 152 -4.93 -3.38 6.55
N ASP A 153 -6.05 -4.13 6.56
CA ASP A 153 -6.68 -4.64 7.76
C ASP A 153 -7.22 -6.05 7.52
N ASP A 154 -6.45 -7.06 7.89
CA ASP A 154 -6.79 -8.45 7.65
C ASP A 154 -8.06 -8.91 8.36
N GLY A 155 -8.48 -8.22 9.42
CA GLY A 155 -9.77 -8.50 10.06
C GLY A 155 -11.00 -8.13 9.22
N LEU A 156 -10.81 -7.51 8.05
CA LEU A 156 -11.85 -7.23 7.06
C LEU A 156 -11.87 -8.24 5.91
N GLN A 157 -10.99 -9.22 5.94
CA GLN A 157 -10.95 -10.27 4.91
C GLN A 157 -12.05 -11.30 5.17
N TYR A 158 -12.74 -11.65 4.11
CA TYR A 158 -13.67 -12.77 4.11
C TYR A 158 -13.84 -13.33 2.69
N ALA A 159 -14.27 -14.59 2.63
CA ALA A 159 -14.64 -15.27 1.40
C ALA A 159 -15.88 -16.12 1.64
N TRP A 160 -16.84 -16.12 0.70
CA TRP A 160 -18.03 -16.93 0.81
C TRP A 160 -18.59 -17.29 -0.57
N PRO A 161 -19.02 -18.56 -0.82
CA PRO A 161 -18.91 -19.73 0.08
C PRO A 161 -17.47 -20.25 0.19
N ASP A 162 -17.09 -20.73 1.38
CA ASP A 162 -15.80 -21.36 1.69
C ASP A 162 -16.00 -22.68 2.44
N GLN A 163 -16.69 -23.65 1.81
CA GLN A 163 -17.09 -24.92 2.43
C GLN A 163 -15.90 -25.75 2.90
N GLU A 164 -14.76 -25.68 2.20
CA GLU A 164 -13.54 -26.41 2.56
C GLU A 164 -12.58 -25.58 3.42
N ARG A 165 -13.01 -24.39 3.85
CA ARG A 165 -12.27 -23.48 4.73
C ARG A 165 -10.85 -23.13 4.19
N ARG A 166 -10.70 -23.04 2.87
CA ARG A 166 -9.40 -22.70 2.24
C ARG A 166 -9.01 -21.25 2.50
N PHE A 167 -9.96 -20.34 2.32
CA PHE A 167 -9.72 -18.92 2.57
C PHE A 167 -9.55 -18.62 4.06
N GLU A 168 -10.34 -19.24 4.90
CA GLU A 168 -10.16 -19.14 6.35
C GLU A 168 -8.76 -19.58 6.78
N LYS A 169 -8.27 -20.71 6.27
CA LYS A 169 -6.90 -21.16 6.55
C LYS A 169 -5.86 -20.16 6.02
N LEU A 170 -6.04 -19.62 4.80
CA LEU A 170 -5.17 -18.60 4.24
C LEU A 170 -5.10 -17.37 5.14
N PHE A 171 -6.24 -16.86 5.61
CA PHE A 171 -6.28 -15.69 6.49
C PHE A 171 -5.58 -15.94 7.82
N MET A 172 -5.75 -17.13 8.40
CA MET A 172 -5.02 -17.53 9.61
C MET A 172 -3.50 -17.60 9.41
N MET A 173 -3.04 -18.08 8.25
CA MET A 173 -1.62 -18.10 7.92
C MET A 173 -1.04 -16.69 7.87
N LEU A 174 -1.75 -15.74 7.25
CA LEU A 174 -1.34 -14.33 7.14
C LEU A 174 -1.32 -13.62 8.50
N GLU A 175 -2.32 -13.84 9.33
CA GLU A 175 -2.43 -13.20 10.65
C GLU A 175 -1.27 -13.60 11.57
N ASN A 176 -0.74 -14.80 11.42
CA ASN A 176 0.35 -15.32 12.23
C ASN A 176 1.75 -14.94 11.72
N ASP A 177 1.86 -14.22 10.59
CA ASP A 177 3.17 -13.83 10.04
C ASP A 177 3.59 -12.42 10.49
N GLU A 178 4.37 -12.36 11.57
CA GLU A 178 4.88 -11.10 12.15
C GLU A 178 5.78 -10.28 11.20
N ARG A 179 6.25 -10.84 10.07
CA ARG A 179 7.18 -10.16 9.15
C ARG A 179 6.48 -9.27 8.13
N MET A 180 5.18 -9.45 7.95
CA MET A 180 4.39 -8.70 7.00
C MET A 180 3.94 -7.31 7.51
N GLY A 181 4.53 -6.82 8.61
CA GLY A 181 4.16 -5.57 9.25
C GLY A 181 2.91 -5.70 10.14
N ASP A 182 2.27 -4.58 10.43
CA ASP A 182 1.04 -4.55 11.22
C ASP A 182 -0.18 -4.83 10.34
N ARG A 183 -0.55 -6.12 10.25
CA ARG A 183 -1.65 -6.59 9.40
C ARG A 183 -3.05 -6.07 9.82
N HIS A 184 -3.14 -5.40 10.97
CA HIS A 184 -4.33 -4.70 11.46
C HIS A 184 -4.12 -3.19 11.51
N CYS A 185 -3.26 -2.65 10.65
CA CYS A 185 -2.93 -1.23 10.59
C CYS A 185 -4.16 -0.37 10.24
N GLY A 186 -4.97 -0.83 9.27
CA GLY A 186 -6.12 -0.09 8.75
C GLY A 186 -7.04 0.47 9.84
N ARG A 187 -7.49 -0.39 10.77
CA ARG A 187 -8.37 0.01 11.90
C ARG A 187 -7.75 0.99 12.87
N LYS A 188 -6.42 1.15 12.87
CA LYS A 188 -5.67 2.04 13.75
C LYS A 188 -5.46 3.43 13.16
N ILE A 189 -5.57 3.58 11.82
CA ILE A 189 -5.26 4.82 11.10
C ILE A 189 -6.05 6.01 11.65
N TYR A 190 -7.35 5.85 11.92
CA TYR A 190 -8.15 6.92 12.51
C TYR A 190 -7.55 7.46 13.82
N SER A 191 -7.14 6.54 14.71
CA SER A 191 -6.49 6.91 15.97
C SER A 191 -5.11 7.56 15.75
N TYR A 192 -4.33 7.06 14.77
CA TYR A 192 -3.03 7.63 14.46
C TYR A 192 -3.15 9.06 13.90
N LEU A 193 -4.05 9.29 12.95
CA LEU A 193 -4.33 10.62 12.40
C LEU A 193 -4.81 11.60 13.48
N THR A 194 -5.75 11.17 14.35
CA THR A 194 -6.25 11.99 15.46
C THR A 194 -5.12 12.39 16.40
N LYS A 195 -4.27 11.44 16.83
CA LYS A 195 -3.13 11.70 17.72
C LYS A 195 -2.04 12.54 17.07
N ALA A 196 -1.89 12.44 15.74
CA ALA A 196 -0.97 13.27 14.95
C ALA A 196 -1.48 14.70 14.74
N GLY A 197 -2.71 15.01 15.16
CA GLY A 197 -3.31 16.35 15.13
C GLY A 197 -4.04 16.70 13.84
N PHE A 198 -4.32 15.72 12.97
CA PHE A 198 -5.15 15.93 11.78
C PHE A 198 -6.61 16.19 12.15
N GLN A 199 -7.29 16.94 11.30
CA GLN A 199 -8.70 17.28 11.39
C GLN A 199 -9.48 16.73 10.19
N ASN A 200 -10.81 16.84 10.20
CA ASN A 200 -11.68 16.47 9.10
C ASN A 200 -11.42 15.06 8.55
N ILE A 201 -11.12 14.11 9.47
CA ILE A 201 -10.78 12.73 9.10
C ILE A 201 -12.00 12.03 8.52
N GLN A 202 -11.90 11.53 7.29
CA GLN A 202 -12.94 10.81 6.59
C GLN A 202 -12.49 9.39 6.23
N LEU A 203 -13.36 8.42 6.42
CA LEU A 203 -13.18 7.03 6.00
C LEU A 203 -13.93 6.82 4.68
N HIS A 204 -13.22 6.44 3.61
CA HIS A 204 -13.77 6.28 2.27
C HIS A 204 -14.06 4.82 1.91
N LYS A 205 -13.14 3.92 2.24
CA LYS A 205 -13.27 2.50 1.89
C LYS A 205 -13.03 1.63 3.12
N VAL A 206 -13.83 0.57 3.23
CA VAL A 206 -13.72 -0.49 4.23
C VAL A 206 -13.84 -1.82 3.52
N GLY A 207 -12.71 -2.49 3.29
CA GLY A 207 -12.62 -3.68 2.46
C GLY A 207 -12.72 -3.35 0.96
N LEU A 208 -12.16 -4.22 0.14
CA LEU A 208 -12.29 -4.20 -1.32
C LEU A 208 -13.02 -5.46 -1.75
N ALA A 209 -14.26 -5.32 -2.17
CA ALA A 209 -15.08 -6.43 -2.63
C ALA A 209 -15.88 -6.04 -3.87
N SER A 210 -16.17 -7.02 -4.72
CA SER A 210 -17.01 -6.82 -5.91
C SER A 210 -17.72 -8.11 -6.28
N THR A 211 -18.87 -7.97 -6.93
CA THR A 211 -19.62 -9.08 -7.53
C THR A 211 -19.31 -9.23 -9.02
N SER A 212 -18.67 -8.24 -9.67
CA SER A 212 -18.27 -8.35 -11.06
C SER A 212 -17.13 -9.36 -11.22
N LEU A 213 -17.21 -10.22 -12.26
CA LEU A 213 -16.16 -11.21 -12.53
C LEU A 213 -14.80 -10.54 -12.76
N LYS A 214 -14.79 -9.40 -13.47
CA LYS A 214 -13.56 -8.63 -13.72
C LYS A 214 -12.87 -8.24 -12.42
N ASP A 215 -13.61 -7.63 -11.51
CA ASP A 215 -13.03 -7.14 -10.25
C ASP A 215 -12.68 -8.30 -9.30
N LYS A 216 -13.48 -9.38 -9.29
CA LYS A 216 -13.13 -10.59 -8.55
C LYS A 216 -11.79 -11.16 -9.01
N MET A 217 -11.52 -11.18 -10.32
CA MET A 217 -10.23 -11.64 -10.84
C MET A 217 -9.09 -10.68 -10.48
N LEU A 218 -9.31 -9.37 -10.45
CA LEU A 218 -8.33 -8.42 -9.94
C LEU A 218 -8.01 -8.66 -8.45
N LEU A 219 -9.02 -8.94 -7.63
CA LEU A 219 -8.83 -9.28 -6.23
C LEU A 219 -8.10 -10.62 -6.05
N PHE A 220 -8.34 -11.60 -6.93
CA PHE A 220 -7.56 -12.82 -6.98
C PHE A 220 -6.09 -12.51 -7.24
N ASP A 221 -5.79 -11.75 -8.31
CA ASP A 221 -4.41 -11.41 -8.69
C ASP A 221 -3.69 -10.60 -7.60
N LEU A 222 -4.41 -9.72 -6.88
CA LEU A 222 -3.89 -8.97 -5.75
C LEU A 222 -3.48 -9.88 -4.59
N ALA A 223 -4.35 -10.81 -4.21
CA ALA A 223 -4.23 -11.52 -2.94
C ALA A 223 -3.50 -12.88 -3.06
N ILE A 224 -3.78 -13.65 -4.13
CA ILE A 224 -3.47 -15.08 -4.11
C ILE A 224 -2.09 -15.42 -4.70
N PRO A 225 -1.73 -15.08 -5.96
CA PRO A 225 -0.43 -15.47 -6.53
C PRO A 225 0.77 -14.90 -5.77
N THR A 226 0.64 -13.67 -5.29
CA THR A 226 1.66 -12.99 -4.47
C THR A 226 2.01 -13.78 -3.22
N LEU A 227 0.99 -14.31 -2.53
CA LEU A 227 1.19 -15.07 -1.31
C LEU A 227 1.84 -16.43 -1.59
N LEU A 228 1.47 -17.10 -2.69
CA LEU A 228 2.12 -18.36 -3.07
C LEU A 228 3.63 -18.15 -3.23
N HIS A 229 4.03 -17.11 -3.99
CA HIS A 229 5.44 -16.79 -4.18
C HIS A 229 6.14 -16.41 -2.86
N TYR A 230 5.47 -15.66 -1.98
CA TYR A 230 5.99 -15.35 -0.66
C TYR A 230 6.28 -16.60 0.17
N TYR A 231 5.35 -17.57 0.24
CA TYR A 231 5.55 -18.81 0.98
C TYR A 231 6.63 -19.70 0.33
N GLU A 232 6.74 -19.71 -0.99
CA GLU A 232 7.83 -20.37 -1.71
C GLU A 232 9.19 -19.83 -1.30
N GLN A 233 9.38 -18.52 -1.34
CA GLN A 233 10.64 -17.89 -0.93
C GLN A 233 10.96 -18.17 0.54
N ARG A 234 9.97 -18.13 1.43
CA ARG A 234 10.16 -18.48 2.83
C ARG A 234 10.64 -19.91 3.03
N HIS A 235 10.07 -20.84 2.30
CA HIS A 235 10.52 -22.23 2.32
C HIS A 235 11.96 -22.36 1.80
N LEU A 236 12.32 -21.68 0.71
CA LEU A 236 13.67 -21.71 0.14
C LEU A 236 14.72 -21.07 1.08
N ASP A 237 14.39 -19.94 1.71
CA ASP A 237 15.28 -19.23 2.62
C ASP A 237 15.49 -19.98 3.96
N THR A 238 14.53 -20.80 4.35
CA THR A 238 14.55 -21.52 5.63
C THR A 238 14.19 -22.99 5.45
N PRO A 239 15.01 -23.77 4.72
CA PRO A 239 14.65 -25.14 4.29
C PRO A 239 14.44 -26.13 5.45
N ASN A 240 14.97 -25.83 6.64
CA ASN A 240 14.78 -26.63 7.85
C ASN A 240 13.52 -26.27 8.64
N ASN A 241 12.77 -25.26 8.24
CA ASN A 241 11.52 -24.88 8.88
C ASN A 241 10.37 -25.65 8.24
N MET A 242 9.90 -26.68 8.94
CA MET A 242 8.81 -27.56 8.45
C MET A 242 7.51 -26.78 8.23
N GLN A 243 7.20 -25.77 9.05
CA GLN A 243 5.98 -24.97 8.90
C GLN A 243 5.93 -24.24 7.56
N TRP A 244 7.03 -23.58 7.15
CA TRP A 244 7.08 -22.90 5.86
C TRP A 244 6.93 -23.85 4.67
N LYS A 245 7.47 -25.06 4.81
CA LYS A 245 7.31 -26.11 3.80
C LYS A 245 5.84 -26.54 3.69
N GLU A 246 5.21 -26.86 4.81
CA GLU A 246 3.82 -27.30 4.87
C GLU A 246 2.87 -26.22 4.36
N ASP A 247 3.09 -24.96 4.72
CA ASP A 247 2.30 -23.82 4.26
C ASP A 247 2.43 -23.61 2.75
N PHE A 248 3.66 -23.67 2.21
CA PHE A 248 3.88 -23.57 0.77
C PHE A 248 3.23 -24.72 0.01
N GLU A 249 3.44 -25.97 0.43
CA GLU A 249 2.87 -27.15 -0.20
C GLU A 249 1.34 -27.08 -0.18
N TRP A 250 0.76 -26.75 0.95
CA TRP A 250 -0.70 -26.58 1.07
C TRP A 250 -1.22 -25.49 0.11
N PHE A 251 -0.54 -24.35 0.05
CA PHE A 251 -0.96 -23.23 -0.79
C PHE A 251 -0.89 -23.59 -2.27
N ARG A 252 0.23 -24.19 -2.71
CA ARG A 252 0.44 -24.69 -4.08
C ARG A 252 -0.68 -25.68 -4.50
N ASP A 253 -1.04 -26.58 -3.60
CA ASP A 253 -2.02 -27.63 -3.89
C ASP A 253 -3.46 -27.09 -3.93
N ASN A 254 -3.72 -25.91 -3.35
CA ASN A 254 -5.06 -25.31 -3.27
C ASN A 254 -5.28 -24.09 -4.17
N ILE A 255 -4.23 -23.50 -4.79
CA ILE A 255 -4.38 -22.25 -5.56
C ILE A 255 -5.35 -22.36 -6.73
N VAL A 256 -5.38 -23.49 -7.43
CA VAL A 256 -6.30 -23.72 -8.57
C VAL A 256 -7.74 -23.71 -8.09
N ALA A 257 -8.04 -24.43 -7.02
CA ALA A 257 -9.39 -24.46 -6.43
C ALA A 257 -9.82 -23.08 -5.88
N MET A 258 -8.90 -22.31 -5.31
CA MET A 258 -9.16 -20.93 -4.92
C MET A 258 -9.50 -20.07 -6.15
N LYS A 259 -8.73 -20.14 -7.23
CA LYS A 259 -9.01 -19.42 -8.49
C LYS A 259 -10.39 -19.76 -9.04
N ASP A 260 -10.74 -21.06 -9.06
CA ASP A 260 -12.05 -21.53 -9.52
C ASP A 260 -13.19 -20.93 -8.70
N SER A 261 -12.96 -20.67 -7.39
CA SER A 261 -13.96 -20.00 -6.53
C SER A 261 -14.23 -18.57 -7.00
N PHE A 262 -13.21 -17.79 -7.38
CA PHE A 262 -13.39 -16.42 -7.92
C PHE A 262 -14.19 -16.40 -9.23
N GLY A 263 -14.18 -17.48 -10.01
CA GLY A 263 -14.97 -17.63 -11.22
C GLY A 263 -16.46 -17.90 -10.99
N LYS A 264 -16.88 -18.31 -9.79
CA LYS A 264 -18.27 -18.65 -9.50
C LYS A 264 -19.12 -17.38 -9.32
N GLU A 265 -20.36 -17.45 -9.78
CA GLU A 265 -21.32 -16.33 -9.71
C GLU A 265 -21.66 -15.97 -8.25
N ASP A 266 -21.86 -16.97 -7.41
CA ASP A 266 -22.26 -16.83 -6.00
C ASP A 266 -21.09 -16.59 -5.03
N PHE A 267 -19.85 -16.51 -5.53
CA PHE A 267 -18.68 -16.27 -4.68
C PHE A 267 -18.38 -14.79 -4.52
N VAL A 268 -18.09 -14.40 -3.29
CA VAL A 268 -17.57 -13.07 -2.94
C VAL A 268 -16.28 -13.19 -2.12
N PHE A 269 -15.34 -12.30 -2.41
CA PHE A 269 -14.10 -12.15 -1.66
C PHE A 269 -13.92 -10.67 -1.31
N SER A 270 -13.51 -10.41 -0.07
CA SER A 270 -13.09 -9.09 0.37
C SER A 270 -11.62 -9.11 0.74
N ALA A 271 -10.83 -8.25 0.09
CA ALA A 271 -9.49 -7.92 0.56
C ALA A 271 -9.58 -6.82 1.63
N GLY A 272 -8.82 -7.00 2.72
CA GLY A 272 -8.87 -6.12 3.86
C GLY A 272 -8.05 -4.85 3.66
N PHE A 273 -8.67 -3.76 3.23
CA PHE A 273 -8.04 -2.44 3.10
C PHE A 273 -8.94 -1.36 3.68
N MET A 274 -8.32 -0.32 4.24
CA MET A 274 -9.03 0.89 4.66
C MET A 274 -8.35 2.11 4.05
N ASN A 275 -9.15 3.08 3.58
CA ASN A 275 -8.66 4.31 2.98
C ASN A 275 -9.27 5.51 3.70
N PHE A 276 -8.40 6.42 4.15
CA PHE A 276 -8.76 7.63 4.88
C PHE A 276 -8.19 8.86 4.19
N THR A 277 -8.91 9.99 4.33
CA THR A 277 -8.37 11.33 4.09
C THR A 277 -8.48 12.16 5.35
N ALA A 278 -7.56 13.14 5.52
CA ALA A 278 -7.59 14.09 6.64
C ALA A 278 -6.88 15.41 6.26
N GLU A 279 -7.14 16.48 7.02
CA GLU A 279 -6.59 17.83 6.82
C GLU A 279 -5.84 18.31 8.06
#